data_e2bfc0f8c246c2eacbe833cd269144f7
#
_entry.id   e2bfc0f8c246c2eacbe833cd269144f7
#
_cell.length_a   1.000
_cell.length_b   1.000
_cell.length_c   1.000
_cell.angle_alpha   90.00
_cell.angle_beta   90.00
_cell.angle_gamma   90.00
#
_symmetry.space_group_name_H-M   'P 1'
#
loop_
_entity.id
_entity.type
_entity.pdbx_description
1 polymer ?
#
loop_
_entity_poly.entity_id
_entity_poly.type
_entity_poly.pdbx_seq_one_letter_code
_entity_poly.pdbx_strand_id
1 'polypeptide(L)'
;MKIMDIGAGTGRYSVALSDEGYDVTAVEYVKHNLGLLKAKKSAVKAYQGTAVNLKRFKDNDYDLTLLFGPMYHLFGFDDKLKALNEAVRITKPGGIVLVAYCMNEYCVLTYAFKQNHIKECLENGKLSEDFHCIQEKQDLYDYVRLDDIDKLNEAAGVKRLQIISADGPADYMRQILNAMDDETFNHFIEYHLATCERPELIGAGAHTLDILRV
;
A
#
# COMPACT_ATOMS: atom_id res chain seq x y z
N MET A 1 16.45 15.32 0.45
CA MET A 1 16.07 13.94 0.10
C MET A 1 15.20 13.98 -1.14
N LYS A 2 15.42 13.08 -2.08
CA LYS A 2 14.64 12.95 -3.31
C LYS A 2 13.67 11.77 -3.18
N ILE A 3 12.39 12.02 -3.35
CA ILE A 3 11.32 11.05 -3.08
C ILE A 3 10.55 10.75 -4.37
N MET A 4 10.26 9.46 -4.61
CA MET A 4 9.32 9.02 -5.63
C MET A 4 8.03 8.52 -4.95
N ASP A 5 6.87 9.00 -5.42
CA ASP A 5 5.55 8.53 -5.00
C ASP A 5 4.87 7.85 -6.20
N ILE A 6 4.79 6.51 -6.16
CA ILE A 6 4.23 5.68 -7.23
C ILE A 6 2.78 5.33 -6.88
N GLY A 7 1.85 5.71 -7.76
CA GLY A 7 0.41 5.62 -7.48
C GLY A 7 -0.05 6.72 -6.55
N ALA A 8 0.43 7.94 -6.79
CA ALA A 8 0.25 9.08 -5.89
C ALA A 8 -1.22 9.52 -5.68
N GLY A 9 -2.16 9.00 -6.47
CA GLY A 9 -3.56 9.38 -6.40
C GLY A 9 -3.73 10.89 -6.61
N THR A 10 -4.46 11.51 -5.71
CA THR A 10 -4.64 12.96 -5.70
C THR A 10 -3.51 13.73 -5.00
N GLY A 11 -2.41 13.02 -4.63
CA GLY A 11 -1.21 13.62 -4.06
C GLY A 11 -1.27 13.86 -2.56
N ARG A 12 -1.87 12.97 -1.79
CA ARG A 12 -1.95 13.09 -0.32
C ARG A 12 -0.56 13.15 0.30
N TYR A 13 0.29 12.17 -0.03
CA TYR A 13 1.66 12.10 0.48
C TYR A 13 2.60 13.00 -0.30
N SER A 14 2.52 13.01 -1.64
CA SER A 14 3.39 13.82 -2.49
C SER A 14 3.36 15.29 -2.11
N VAL A 15 2.18 15.88 -1.89
CA VAL A 15 2.03 17.30 -1.57
C VAL A 15 2.55 17.57 -0.16
N ALA A 16 2.15 16.77 0.84
CA ALA A 16 2.59 16.94 2.22
C ALA A 16 4.13 16.90 2.32
N LEU A 17 4.77 15.91 1.70
CA LEU A 17 6.23 15.78 1.68
C LEU A 17 6.90 16.95 0.93
N SER A 18 6.29 17.43 -0.16
CA SER A 18 6.79 18.60 -0.90
C SER A 18 6.69 19.89 -0.06
N ASP A 19 5.63 20.04 0.72
CA ASP A 19 5.44 21.19 1.62
C ASP A 19 6.44 21.16 2.80
N GLU A 20 6.92 19.97 3.19
CA GLU A 20 8.04 19.78 4.11
C GLU A 20 9.42 20.07 3.51
N GLY A 21 9.49 20.40 2.21
CA GLY A 21 10.71 20.78 1.52
C GLY A 21 11.48 19.65 0.85
N TYR A 22 10.88 18.46 0.69
CA TYR A 22 11.50 17.38 -0.08
C TYR A 22 11.33 17.56 -1.59
N ASP A 23 12.31 17.07 -2.39
CA ASP A 23 12.20 17.01 -3.86
C ASP A 23 11.34 15.80 -4.27
N VAL A 24 10.05 16.04 -4.49
CA VAL A 24 9.06 14.99 -4.73
C VAL A 24 8.71 14.86 -6.21
N THR A 25 8.83 13.63 -6.72
CA THR A 25 8.31 13.23 -8.02
C THR A 25 7.15 12.24 -7.80
N ALA A 26 6.05 12.44 -8.52
CA ALA A 26 4.85 11.59 -8.42
C ALA A 26 4.52 10.94 -9.76
N VAL A 27 4.10 9.68 -9.72
CA VAL A 27 3.55 8.95 -10.87
C VAL A 27 2.13 8.50 -10.52
N GLU A 28 1.17 8.82 -11.41
CA GLU A 28 -0.22 8.42 -11.23
C GLU A 28 -0.79 7.90 -12.56
N TYR A 29 -1.47 6.75 -12.50
CA TYR A 29 -2.05 6.10 -13.66
C TYR A 29 -3.34 6.76 -14.13
N VAL A 30 -4.23 7.10 -13.19
CA VAL A 30 -5.55 7.65 -13.46
C VAL A 30 -5.46 9.13 -13.78
N LYS A 31 -5.80 9.52 -15.02
CA LYS A 31 -5.73 10.92 -15.48
C LYS A 31 -6.49 11.90 -14.60
N HIS A 32 -7.66 11.50 -14.10
CA HIS A 32 -8.47 12.32 -13.21
C HIS A 32 -7.71 12.68 -11.93
N ASN A 33 -7.17 11.67 -11.25
CA ASN A 33 -6.39 11.84 -10.02
C ASN A 33 -5.16 12.73 -10.25
N LEU A 34 -4.42 12.46 -11.34
CA LEU A 34 -3.28 13.29 -11.74
C LEU A 34 -3.69 14.74 -11.97
N GLY A 35 -4.85 14.98 -12.57
CA GLY A 35 -5.41 16.32 -12.77
C GLY A 35 -5.67 17.02 -11.43
N LEU A 36 -6.24 16.34 -10.46
CA LEU A 36 -6.48 16.85 -9.10
C LEU A 36 -5.16 17.14 -8.36
N LEU A 37 -4.15 16.26 -8.50
CA LEU A 37 -2.82 16.49 -7.93
C LEU A 37 -2.20 17.78 -8.49
N LYS A 38 -2.19 17.93 -9.82
CA LYS A 38 -1.65 19.13 -10.49
C LYS A 38 -2.40 20.43 -10.14
N ALA A 39 -3.70 20.34 -9.91
CA ALA A 39 -4.52 21.47 -9.50
C ALA A 39 -4.16 22.06 -8.13
N LYS A 40 -3.51 21.27 -7.27
CA LYS A 40 -3.02 21.74 -5.94
C LYS A 40 -1.86 22.72 -6.03
N LYS A 41 -1.25 22.91 -7.23
CA LYS A 41 -0.16 23.87 -7.50
C LYS A 41 1.04 23.75 -6.55
N SER A 42 1.33 22.54 -6.07
CA SER A 42 2.51 22.23 -5.27
C SER A 42 3.77 22.16 -6.13
N ALA A 43 4.95 22.06 -5.51
CA ALA A 43 6.23 21.87 -6.21
C ALA A 43 6.44 20.42 -6.73
N VAL A 44 5.48 19.51 -6.54
CA VAL A 44 5.56 18.11 -6.97
C VAL A 44 5.67 17.99 -8.49
N LYS A 45 6.66 17.25 -8.97
CA LYS A 45 6.84 16.90 -10.39
C LYS A 45 5.95 15.70 -10.74
N ALA A 46 4.73 15.93 -11.23
CA ALA A 46 3.72 14.89 -11.43
C ALA A 46 3.61 14.43 -12.90
N TYR A 47 3.70 13.11 -13.11
CA TYR A 47 3.67 12.45 -14.42
C TYR A 47 2.58 11.38 -14.49
N GLN A 48 2.00 11.20 -15.69
CA GLN A 48 1.18 10.04 -15.93
C GLN A 48 2.06 8.80 -16.20
N GLY A 49 1.77 7.68 -15.58
CA GLY A 49 2.51 6.43 -15.74
C GLY A 49 1.93 5.28 -14.94
N THR A 50 2.55 4.14 -15.04
CA THR A 50 2.18 2.92 -14.31
C THR A 50 3.35 2.40 -13.49
N ALA A 51 3.08 1.77 -12.35
CA ALA A 51 4.09 1.21 -11.47
C ALA A 51 4.96 0.12 -12.15
N VAL A 52 4.41 -0.61 -13.10
CA VAL A 52 5.12 -1.71 -13.81
C VAL A 52 6.03 -1.23 -14.94
N ASN A 53 6.10 0.09 -15.19
CA ASN A 53 6.98 0.65 -16.22
C ASN A 53 7.37 2.09 -15.86
N LEU A 54 8.53 2.23 -15.23
CA LEU A 54 9.11 3.50 -14.82
C LEU A 54 10.38 3.85 -15.63
N LYS A 55 10.50 3.37 -16.88
CA LYS A 55 11.67 3.58 -17.77
C LYS A 55 12.03 5.05 -18.00
N ARG A 56 11.09 5.98 -17.77
CA ARG A 56 11.34 7.44 -17.78
C ARG A 56 12.35 7.86 -16.74
N PHE A 57 12.42 7.16 -15.63
CA PHE A 57 13.25 7.53 -14.48
C PHE A 57 14.53 6.71 -14.48
N LYS A 58 15.62 7.39 -14.09
CA LYS A 58 16.95 6.78 -14.04
C LYS A 58 17.05 5.77 -12.89
N ASP A 59 17.93 4.81 -13.05
CA ASP A 59 18.31 3.89 -11.99
C ASP A 59 19.00 4.67 -10.85
N ASN A 60 18.79 4.24 -9.62
CA ASN A 60 19.47 4.74 -8.43
C ASN A 60 19.37 6.27 -8.24
N ASP A 61 18.19 6.84 -8.47
CA ASP A 61 18.00 8.30 -8.46
C ASP A 61 17.27 8.81 -7.21
N TYR A 62 16.47 7.98 -6.55
CA TYR A 62 15.65 8.35 -5.39
C TYR A 62 16.22 7.80 -4.08
N ASP A 63 16.10 8.58 -3.00
CA ASP A 63 16.50 8.16 -1.65
C ASP A 63 15.41 7.35 -0.97
N LEU A 64 14.14 7.67 -1.28
CA LEU A 64 12.94 7.05 -0.76
C LEU A 64 11.92 6.86 -1.90
N THR A 65 11.33 5.68 -1.98
CA THR A 65 10.23 5.37 -2.92
C THR A 65 9.01 4.88 -2.15
N LEU A 66 7.86 5.52 -2.39
CA LEU A 66 6.56 5.13 -1.88
C LEU A 66 5.82 4.33 -2.94
N LEU A 67 5.28 3.18 -2.58
CA LEU A 67 4.48 2.29 -3.41
C LEU A 67 3.21 1.92 -2.65
N PHE A 68 2.35 2.92 -2.38
CA PHE A 68 1.22 2.77 -1.46
C PHE A 68 -0.11 2.38 -2.12
N GLY A 69 -0.28 2.64 -3.41
CA GLY A 69 -1.52 2.34 -4.12
C GLY A 69 -1.44 1.12 -5.05
N PRO A 70 -0.39 1.00 -5.84
CA PRO A 70 -0.37 0.05 -6.95
C PRO A 70 -0.50 -1.42 -6.56
N MET A 71 0.06 -1.86 -5.42
CA MET A 71 0.19 -3.28 -5.11
C MET A 71 -1.15 -4.00 -4.94
N TYR A 72 -2.19 -3.30 -4.55
CA TYR A 72 -3.53 -3.88 -4.44
C TYR A 72 -4.43 -3.63 -5.66
N HIS A 73 -3.89 -2.99 -6.71
CA HIS A 73 -4.51 -2.88 -8.04
C HIS A 73 -3.76 -3.66 -9.13
N LEU A 74 -2.68 -4.35 -8.76
CA LEU A 74 -1.93 -5.25 -9.62
C LEU A 74 -2.30 -6.70 -9.26
N PHE A 75 -2.83 -7.44 -10.22
CA PHE A 75 -3.35 -8.79 -10.00
C PHE A 75 -2.30 -9.84 -10.30
N GLY A 76 -2.11 -10.73 -9.33
CA GLY A 76 -1.15 -11.82 -9.41
C GLY A 76 0.30 -11.41 -9.09
N PHE A 77 1.12 -12.42 -8.91
CA PHE A 77 2.50 -12.30 -8.44
C PHE A 77 3.40 -11.52 -9.43
N ASP A 78 3.32 -11.82 -10.73
CA ASP A 78 4.25 -11.27 -11.74
C ASP A 78 4.12 -9.75 -11.90
N ASP A 79 2.91 -9.20 -11.88
CA ASP A 79 2.70 -7.76 -12.04
C ASP A 79 3.12 -7.00 -10.77
N LYS A 80 2.87 -7.57 -9.57
CA LYS A 80 3.39 -7.04 -8.31
C LYS A 80 4.92 -7.06 -8.28
N LEU A 81 5.53 -8.17 -8.70
CA LEU A 81 7.00 -8.29 -8.77
C LEU A 81 7.61 -7.27 -9.74
N LYS A 82 6.99 -7.03 -10.91
CA LYS A 82 7.43 -5.99 -11.85
C LYS A 82 7.41 -4.60 -11.22
N ALA A 83 6.33 -4.27 -10.50
CA ALA A 83 6.21 -2.97 -9.84
C ALA A 83 7.24 -2.81 -8.73
N LEU A 84 7.47 -3.85 -7.92
CA LEU A 84 8.49 -3.85 -6.88
C LEU A 84 9.89 -3.70 -7.48
N ASN A 85 10.23 -4.45 -8.54
CA ASN A 85 11.51 -4.35 -9.23
C ASN A 85 11.75 -2.97 -9.84
N GLU A 86 10.74 -2.31 -10.40
CA GLU A 86 10.86 -0.93 -10.90
C GLU A 86 11.09 0.07 -9.74
N ALA A 87 10.38 -0.09 -8.61
CA ALA A 87 10.61 0.73 -7.42
C ALA A 87 12.04 0.54 -6.87
N VAL A 88 12.52 -0.70 -6.80
CA VAL A 88 13.89 -1.03 -6.41
C VAL A 88 14.93 -0.42 -7.36
N ARG A 89 14.74 -0.60 -8.67
CA ARG A 89 15.67 -0.09 -9.71
C ARG A 89 15.90 1.42 -9.61
N ILE A 90 14.84 2.19 -9.39
CA ILE A 90 14.95 3.67 -9.32
C ILE A 90 15.44 4.16 -7.97
N THR A 91 15.39 3.34 -6.94
CA THR A 91 15.85 3.67 -5.59
C THR A 91 17.36 3.43 -5.49
N LYS A 92 18.08 4.32 -4.83
CA LYS A 92 19.54 4.21 -4.63
C LYS A 92 19.89 2.99 -3.77
N PRO A 93 21.06 2.38 -3.97
CA PRO A 93 21.60 1.42 -3.01
C PRO A 93 21.64 2.01 -1.60
N GLY A 94 21.10 1.29 -0.62
CA GLY A 94 20.91 1.76 0.75
C GLY A 94 19.68 2.64 0.96
N GLY A 95 18.95 3.00 -0.11
CA GLY A 95 17.69 3.71 -0.04
C GLY A 95 16.54 2.83 0.46
N ILE A 96 15.38 3.44 0.66
CA ILE A 96 14.21 2.80 1.26
C ILE A 96 13.07 2.74 0.25
N VAL A 97 12.39 1.59 0.20
CA VAL A 97 11.11 1.41 -0.49
C VAL A 97 10.05 1.09 0.55
N LEU A 98 8.96 1.86 0.57
CA LEU A 98 7.80 1.64 1.43
C LEU A 98 6.67 1.07 0.59
N VAL A 99 6.17 -0.11 0.92
CA VAL A 99 5.16 -0.82 0.13
C VAL A 99 3.92 -1.11 0.96
N ALA A 100 2.75 -0.65 0.50
CA ALA A 100 1.48 -0.95 1.17
C ALA A 100 0.72 -2.07 0.44
N TYR A 101 0.11 -2.94 1.25
CA TYR A 101 -0.70 -4.07 0.78
C TYR A 101 -2.07 -4.07 1.47
N CYS A 102 -3.10 -4.56 0.77
CA CYS A 102 -4.39 -4.92 1.38
C CYS A 102 -4.37 -6.38 1.83
N MET A 103 -4.86 -6.63 3.05
CA MET A 103 -4.70 -7.92 3.70
C MET A 103 -5.89 -8.84 3.49
N ASN A 104 -5.59 -10.11 3.20
CA ASN A 104 -6.57 -11.17 2.95
C ASN A 104 -7.56 -11.35 4.11
N GLU A 105 -7.07 -11.46 5.34
CA GLU A 105 -7.89 -11.76 6.51
C GLU A 105 -8.91 -10.65 6.77
N TYR A 106 -8.54 -9.41 6.53
CA TYR A 106 -9.46 -8.29 6.61
C TYR A 106 -10.61 -8.43 5.59
N CYS A 107 -10.31 -8.76 4.33
CA CYS A 107 -11.33 -8.97 3.31
C CYS A 107 -12.28 -10.11 3.69
N VAL A 108 -11.74 -11.26 4.08
CA VAL A 108 -12.55 -12.42 4.50
C VAL A 108 -13.46 -12.06 5.67
N LEU A 109 -12.92 -11.45 6.74
CA LEU A 109 -13.70 -11.10 7.92
C LEU A 109 -14.78 -10.05 7.64
N THR A 110 -14.47 -9.03 6.82
CA THR A 110 -15.39 -7.93 6.59
C THR A 110 -16.39 -8.22 5.47
N TYR A 111 -15.95 -8.72 4.32
CA TYR A 111 -16.82 -8.99 3.19
C TYR A 111 -17.54 -10.33 3.33
N ALA A 112 -16.77 -11.43 3.52
CA ALA A 112 -17.39 -12.74 3.54
C ALA A 112 -18.25 -12.97 4.79
N PHE A 113 -17.75 -12.66 6.00
CA PHE A 113 -18.47 -12.95 7.23
C PHE A 113 -19.35 -11.79 7.71
N LYS A 114 -18.79 -10.59 7.95
CA LYS A 114 -19.55 -9.46 8.51
C LYS A 114 -20.69 -8.99 7.59
N GLN A 115 -20.47 -9.01 6.27
CA GLN A 115 -21.49 -8.66 5.26
C GLN A 115 -22.28 -9.89 4.76
N ASN A 116 -22.00 -11.10 5.30
CA ASN A 116 -22.71 -12.35 5.04
C ASN A 116 -22.63 -12.84 3.57
N HIS A 117 -21.50 -12.62 2.90
CA HIS A 117 -21.26 -13.12 1.53
C HIS A 117 -20.51 -14.46 1.47
N ILE A 118 -20.23 -15.11 2.61
CA ILE A 118 -19.37 -16.30 2.66
C ILE A 118 -19.88 -17.44 1.75
N LYS A 119 -21.17 -17.70 1.72
CA LYS A 119 -21.74 -18.77 0.87
C LYS A 119 -21.54 -18.44 -0.61
N GLU A 120 -21.83 -17.22 -1.02
CA GLU A 120 -21.63 -16.75 -2.37
C GLU A 120 -20.14 -16.82 -2.79
N CYS A 121 -19.23 -16.41 -1.91
CA CYS A 121 -17.79 -16.49 -2.16
C CYS A 121 -17.32 -17.93 -2.41
N LEU A 122 -17.82 -18.89 -1.62
CA LEU A 122 -17.47 -20.31 -1.77
C LEU A 122 -18.09 -20.90 -3.07
N GLU A 123 -19.35 -20.62 -3.32
CA GLU A 123 -20.07 -21.10 -4.52
C GLU A 123 -19.45 -20.57 -5.82
N ASN A 124 -18.96 -19.34 -5.83
CA ASN A 124 -18.34 -18.69 -6.98
C ASN A 124 -16.82 -18.89 -7.07
N GLY A 125 -16.22 -19.71 -6.19
CA GLY A 125 -14.78 -19.98 -6.20
C GLY A 125 -13.91 -18.74 -5.91
N LYS A 126 -14.43 -17.77 -5.14
CA LYS A 126 -13.70 -16.55 -4.76
C LYS A 126 -12.84 -16.72 -3.50
N LEU A 127 -12.89 -17.90 -2.90
CA LEU A 127 -12.04 -18.32 -1.77
C LEU A 127 -11.48 -19.71 -2.03
N SER A 128 -10.22 -19.92 -1.70
CA SER A 128 -9.59 -21.24 -1.66
C SER A 128 -10.07 -22.04 -0.42
N GLU A 129 -9.66 -23.30 -0.33
CA GLU A 129 -9.98 -24.16 0.82
C GLU A 129 -9.45 -23.61 2.16
N ASP A 130 -8.34 -22.86 2.13
CA ASP A 130 -7.74 -22.20 3.28
C ASP A 130 -8.17 -20.73 3.42
N PHE A 131 -9.24 -20.32 2.75
CA PHE A 131 -9.81 -18.97 2.75
C PHE A 131 -8.87 -17.88 2.21
N HIS A 132 -7.98 -18.23 1.28
CA HIS A 132 -7.27 -17.20 0.52
C HIS A 132 -8.20 -16.62 -0.54
N CYS A 133 -8.28 -15.30 -0.62
CA CYS A 133 -9.09 -14.62 -1.63
C CYS A 133 -8.54 -14.90 -3.04
N ILE A 134 -9.42 -15.26 -3.97
CA ILE A 134 -9.10 -15.48 -5.38
C ILE A 134 -9.69 -14.31 -6.18
N GLN A 135 -8.80 -13.41 -6.64
CA GLN A 135 -9.19 -12.21 -7.38
C GLN A 135 -8.89 -12.34 -8.86
N GLU A 136 -9.68 -11.63 -9.64
CA GLU A 136 -9.54 -11.50 -11.09
C GLU A 136 -9.33 -10.02 -11.46
N LYS A 137 -8.84 -9.75 -12.67
CA LYS A 137 -8.49 -8.38 -13.12
C LYS A 137 -9.64 -7.37 -13.11
N GLN A 138 -10.89 -7.83 -13.07
CA GLN A 138 -12.08 -6.98 -12.94
C GLN A 138 -12.43 -6.63 -11.50
N ASP A 139 -11.83 -7.30 -10.52
CA ASP A 139 -12.04 -7.00 -9.11
C ASP A 139 -11.37 -5.66 -8.76
N LEU A 140 -11.79 -5.03 -7.66
CA LEU A 140 -11.27 -3.73 -7.28
C LEU A 140 -9.87 -3.82 -6.66
N TYR A 141 -9.66 -4.85 -5.82
CA TYR A 141 -8.42 -5.05 -5.07
C TYR A 141 -7.96 -6.50 -5.17
N ASP A 142 -6.65 -6.67 -5.13
CA ASP A 142 -5.97 -7.94 -4.93
C ASP A 142 -5.42 -7.98 -3.51
N TYR A 143 -5.80 -9.02 -2.75
CA TYR A 143 -5.47 -9.18 -1.33
C TYR A 143 -4.36 -10.20 -1.17
N VAL A 144 -3.49 -9.98 -0.21
CA VAL A 144 -2.32 -10.83 0.05
C VAL A 144 -2.25 -11.24 1.53
N ARG A 145 -1.52 -12.29 1.80
CA ARG A 145 -1.05 -12.68 3.14
C ARG A 145 0.41 -12.28 3.34
N LEU A 146 0.91 -12.39 4.56
CA LEU A 146 2.30 -12.05 4.86
C LEU A 146 3.30 -12.93 4.10
N ASP A 147 2.99 -14.22 3.92
CA ASP A 147 3.84 -15.14 3.16
C ASP A 147 3.86 -14.83 1.65
N ASP A 148 2.83 -14.22 1.08
CA ASP A 148 2.85 -13.73 -0.30
C ASP A 148 3.79 -12.51 -0.43
N ILE A 149 3.78 -11.62 0.57
CA ILE A 149 4.71 -10.49 0.65
C ILE A 149 6.15 -10.98 0.79
N ASP A 150 6.38 -12.01 1.62
CA ASP A 150 7.70 -12.61 1.81
C ASP A 150 8.25 -13.19 0.50
N LYS A 151 7.43 -13.90 -0.26
CA LYS A 151 7.79 -14.43 -1.60
C LYS A 151 8.14 -13.31 -2.59
N LEU A 152 7.39 -12.19 -2.57
CA LEU A 152 7.69 -11.04 -3.43
C LEU A 152 9.04 -10.42 -3.08
N ASN A 153 9.34 -10.23 -1.80
CA ASN A 153 10.60 -9.67 -1.33
C ASN A 153 11.80 -10.56 -1.67
N GLU A 154 11.64 -11.88 -1.48
CA GLU A 154 12.67 -12.87 -1.86
C GLU A 154 12.94 -12.81 -3.36
N ALA A 155 11.91 -12.81 -4.19
CA ALA A 155 12.04 -12.75 -5.65
C ALA A 155 12.66 -11.43 -6.16
N ALA A 156 12.39 -10.31 -5.46
CA ALA A 156 12.97 -9.01 -5.76
C ALA A 156 14.40 -8.84 -5.20
N GLY A 157 14.86 -9.76 -4.34
CA GLY A 157 16.18 -9.71 -3.71
C GLY A 157 16.35 -8.54 -2.73
N VAL A 158 15.25 -8.08 -2.09
CA VAL A 158 15.27 -6.95 -1.15
C VAL A 158 15.24 -7.42 0.30
N LYS A 159 15.80 -6.59 1.18
CA LYS A 159 15.81 -6.88 2.62
C LYS A 159 14.70 -6.10 3.33
N ARG A 160 13.79 -6.82 3.99
CA ARG A 160 12.86 -6.19 4.93
C ARG A 160 13.62 -5.63 6.13
N LEU A 161 13.41 -4.36 6.42
CA LEU A 161 13.84 -3.73 7.67
C LEU A 161 12.80 -3.92 8.75
N GLN A 162 11.53 -3.71 8.39
CA GLN A 162 10.39 -3.75 9.30
C GLN A 162 9.11 -3.96 8.50
N ILE A 163 8.10 -4.53 9.15
CA ILE A 163 6.72 -4.59 8.63
C ILE A 163 5.80 -4.14 9.76
N ILE A 164 4.81 -3.33 9.43
CA ILE A 164 3.88 -2.77 10.41
C ILE A 164 2.43 -2.90 9.95
N SER A 165 1.51 -3.00 10.91
CA SER A 165 0.09 -2.81 10.64
C SER A 165 -0.19 -1.32 10.45
N ALA A 166 -0.59 -0.90 9.24
CA ALA A 166 -0.72 0.51 8.90
C ALA A 166 -1.92 1.20 9.58
N ASP A 167 -2.99 0.45 9.80
CA ASP A 167 -4.26 0.94 10.33
C ASP A 167 -4.80 0.12 11.53
N GLY A 168 -4.16 -1.01 11.84
CA GLY A 168 -4.56 -1.86 12.96
C GLY A 168 -6.04 -2.24 12.91
N PRO A 169 -6.78 -2.09 14.02
CA PRO A 169 -8.21 -2.39 14.08
C PRO A 169 -9.10 -1.24 13.58
N ALA A 170 -8.54 -0.13 13.08
CA ALA A 170 -9.29 1.10 12.83
C ALA A 170 -10.48 0.90 11.88
N ASP A 171 -10.30 0.12 10.81
CA ASP A 171 -11.36 -0.07 9.84
C ASP A 171 -12.50 -0.96 10.37
N TYR A 172 -12.21 -1.93 11.25
CA TYR A 172 -13.23 -2.71 11.96
C TYR A 172 -14.04 -1.84 12.92
N MET A 173 -13.42 -0.81 13.49
CA MET A 173 -13.99 0.09 14.50
C MET A 173 -14.43 1.43 13.93
N ARG A 174 -14.50 1.61 12.61
CA ARG A 174 -14.71 2.90 11.94
C ARG A 174 -15.86 3.72 12.51
N GLN A 175 -17.02 3.09 12.77
CA GLN A 175 -18.18 3.80 13.32
C GLN A 175 -17.93 4.27 14.76
N ILE A 176 -17.25 3.46 15.55
CA ILE A 176 -16.90 3.79 16.95
C ILE A 176 -15.89 4.93 16.97
N LEU A 177 -14.81 4.82 16.17
CA LEU A 177 -13.77 5.85 16.09
C LEU A 177 -14.31 7.20 15.61
N ASN A 178 -15.21 7.18 14.62
CA ASN A 178 -15.84 8.41 14.12
C ASN A 178 -16.79 9.07 15.12
N ALA A 179 -17.22 8.38 16.17
CA ALA A 179 -18.09 8.90 17.23
C ALA A 179 -17.30 9.29 18.49
N MET A 180 -16.00 9.05 18.55
CA MET A 180 -15.15 9.46 19.66
C MET A 180 -14.96 10.99 19.68
N ASP A 181 -14.78 11.55 20.88
CA ASP A 181 -14.22 12.88 21.04
C ASP A 181 -12.72 12.89 20.69
N ASP A 182 -12.17 14.08 20.49
CA ASP A 182 -10.76 14.24 20.07
C ASP A 182 -9.77 13.67 21.08
N GLU A 183 -10.05 13.76 22.38
CA GLU A 183 -9.16 13.26 23.45
C GLU A 183 -9.10 11.72 23.39
N THR A 184 -10.25 11.06 23.35
CA THR A 184 -10.36 9.60 23.24
C THR A 184 -9.75 9.10 21.92
N PHE A 185 -9.97 9.79 20.81
CA PHE A 185 -9.38 9.45 19.53
C PHE A 185 -7.85 9.58 19.53
N ASN A 186 -7.30 10.61 20.18
CA ASN A 186 -5.85 10.76 20.33
C ASN A 186 -5.23 9.60 21.13
N HIS A 187 -5.87 9.11 22.18
CA HIS A 187 -5.42 7.92 22.90
C HIS A 187 -5.47 6.65 22.02
N PHE A 188 -6.46 6.54 21.12
CA PHE A 188 -6.46 5.46 20.13
C PHE A 188 -5.26 5.55 19.18
N ILE A 189 -4.89 6.75 18.73
CA ILE A 189 -3.69 6.95 17.89
C ILE A 189 -2.42 6.57 18.67
N GLU A 190 -2.28 6.98 19.91
CA GLU A 190 -1.15 6.60 20.77
C GLU A 190 -1.06 5.07 20.95
N TYR A 191 -2.19 4.41 21.23
CA TYR A 191 -2.28 2.96 21.30
C TYR A 191 -1.84 2.31 19.99
N HIS A 192 -2.35 2.77 18.84
CA HIS A 192 -1.99 2.23 17.55
C HIS A 192 -0.49 2.39 17.27
N LEU A 193 0.09 3.56 17.49
CA LEU A 193 1.52 3.80 17.32
C LEU A 193 2.38 2.91 18.23
N ALA A 194 1.92 2.62 19.44
CA ALA A 194 2.62 1.74 20.37
C ALA A 194 2.51 0.24 20.01
N THR A 195 1.57 -0.13 19.15
CA THR A 195 1.25 -1.54 18.86
C THR A 195 1.40 -1.93 17.38
N CYS A 196 1.53 -0.98 16.46
CA CYS A 196 1.57 -1.26 15.00
C CYS A 196 2.73 -2.16 14.56
N GLU A 197 3.80 -2.27 15.37
CA GLU A 197 4.98 -3.10 15.10
C GLU A 197 4.88 -4.51 15.72
N ARG A 198 3.82 -4.80 16.49
CA ARG A 198 3.68 -6.08 17.17
C ARG A 198 3.37 -7.20 16.18
N PRO A 199 4.21 -8.27 16.08
CA PRO A 199 4.05 -9.32 15.07
C PRO A 199 2.67 -9.98 15.08
N GLU A 200 2.07 -10.14 16.26
CA GLU A 200 0.75 -10.76 16.42
C GLU A 200 -0.42 -9.91 15.91
N LEU A 201 -0.19 -8.64 15.59
CA LEU A 201 -1.21 -7.72 15.05
C LEU A 201 -1.01 -7.39 13.56
N ILE A 202 0.11 -7.79 12.97
CA ILE A 202 0.39 -7.57 11.56
C ILE A 202 -0.40 -8.56 10.72
N GLY A 203 -1.01 -8.09 9.62
CA GLY A 203 -1.78 -8.92 8.71
C GLY A 203 -3.26 -9.08 9.06
N ALA A 204 -3.68 -8.71 10.27
CA ALA A 204 -5.08 -8.73 10.69
C ALA A 204 -5.83 -7.40 10.40
N GLY A 205 -5.11 -6.29 10.23
CA GLY A 205 -5.67 -4.99 9.81
C GLY A 205 -6.03 -4.96 8.32
N ALA A 206 -6.60 -3.85 7.86
CA ALA A 206 -6.94 -3.70 6.44
C ALA A 206 -5.68 -3.55 5.58
N HIS A 207 -4.66 -2.86 6.09
CA HIS A 207 -3.42 -2.59 5.37
C HIS A 207 -2.19 -2.94 6.21
N THR A 208 -1.17 -3.40 5.51
CA THR A 208 0.17 -3.62 6.05
C THR A 208 1.17 -2.79 5.25
N LEU A 209 2.15 -2.18 5.94
CA LEU A 209 3.24 -1.43 5.34
C LEU A 209 4.55 -2.19 5.52
N ASP A 210 5.17 -2.56 4.42
CA ASP A 210 6.48 -3.23 4.37
C ASP A 210 7.57 -2.20 4.07
N ILE A 211 8.60 -2.16 4.89
CA ILE A 211 9.73 -1.21 4.83
C ILE A 211 10.96 -1.98 4.38
N LEU A 212 11.38 -1.70 3.16
CA LEU A 212 12.43 -2.45 2.47
C LEU A 212 13.68 -1.60 2.28
N ARG A 213 14.86 -2.23 2.34
CA ARG A 213 16.13 -1.62 1.95
C ARG A 213 16.61 -2.20 0.62
N VAL A 214 16.99 -1.32 -0.28
CA VAL A 214 17.62 -1.64 -1.56
C VAL A 214 19.12 -1.87 -1.42
#